data_544e4d1bdfe7434e6c9ab4bbf0a792f0
#
_entry.id   544e4d1bdfe7434e6c9ab4bbf0a792f0
#
_cell.length_a   1.000
_cell.length_b   1.000
_cell.length_c   1.000
_cell.angle_alpha   90.00
_cell.angle_beta   90.00
_cell.angle_gamma   90.00
#
_symmetry.space_group_name_H-M   'P 1'
#
loop_
_entity.id
_entity.type
_entity.pdbx_description
1 polymer ?
#
loop_
_entity_poly.entity_id
_entity_poly.type
_entity_poly.pdbx_seq_one_letter_code
_entity_poly.pdbx_strand_id
1 'polypeptide(L)'
;MEETKKNENVTKEKMSPKEKKYTILISTIGSLILLGSILFPVLGHFSDQISPSKPTIPSFSWDNQKPGVYDEKKLFRTSNNVFSIQKSNDDYLIKDISLEENDTYLVFPSSVKDENGNYFSITATEKESVHENLVSSSVNSLKGIYFPSLYTTIGASSFANMPKLEEVRFGSGEGNQALQNRAFENVVSLKEISFSKNLVSIGAETFKNNASLLKINLLSTSLKTLGEGAFSGCSSLKEIYLPSSLISLPSSLFASCSSLTKIHYAGKLTAWANLPKDSSWMKGSSITEIICSDGGIQIQE
;
A
#
# COMPACT_ATOMS: atom_id res chain seq x y z
N MET A 1 21.22 -8.77 53.36
CA MET A 1 21.24 -8.03 52.10
C MET A 1 20.10 -8.58 51.27
N GLU A 2 18.96 -7.90 51.29
CA GLU A 2 17.74 -8.29 50.66
C GLU A 2 17.69 -7.67 49.27
N GLU A 3 17.55 -8.50 48.22
CA GLU A 3 17.25 -8.06 46.89
C GLU A 3 15.72 -7.95 46.70
N THR A 4 15.26 -6.77 46.47
CA THR A 4 13.89 -6.41 46.21
C THR A 4 13.47 -6.88 44.81
N LYS A 5 12.63 -7.89 44.73
CA LYS A 5 11.85 -8.26 43.53
C LYS A 5 10.72 -7.24 43.33
N LYS A 6 10.76 -6.46 42.29
CA LYS A 6 9.61 -5.69 41.80
C LYS A 6 8.66 -6.61 41.00
N ASN A 7 7.49 -6.84 41.59
CA ASN A 7 6.37 -7.47 40.93
C ASN A 7 5.75 -6.49 39.93
N GLU A 8 5.76 -6.82 38.65
CA GLU A 8 4.85 -6.23 37.67
C GLU A 8 3.58 -7.08 37.61
N ASN A 9 2.52 -6.60 38.24
CA ASN A 9 1.19 -7.15 38.09
C ASN A 9 0.61 -6.71 36.74
N VAL A 10 0.65 -7.59 35.76
CA VAL A 10 -0.18 -7.49 34.57
C VAL A 10 -1.53 -8.11 34.89
N THR A 11 -2.55 -7.28 35.01
CA THR A 11 -3.94 -7.71 35.15
C THR A 11 -4.38 -8.50 33.92
N LYS A 12 -4.54 -9.81 34.09
CA LYS A 12 -5.16 -10.68 33.09
C LYS A 12 -6.67 -10.48 33.11
N GLU A 13 -7.18 -9.68 32.18
CA GLU A 13 -8.59 -9.75 31.83
C GLU A 13 -8.90 -11.07 31.12
N LYS A 14 -9.92 -11.78 31.58
CA LYS A 14 -10.42 -13.00 30.96
C LYS A 14 -11.10 -12.68 29.65
N MET A 15 -10.41 -12.89 28.53
CA MET A 15 -10.96 -12.73 27.20
C MET A 15 -11.62 -14.03 26.72
N SER A 16 -12.68 -13.85 25.92
CA SER A 16 -13.43 -14.96 25.33
C SER A 16 -12.55 -15.80 24.37
N PRO A 17 -12.87 -17.09 24.15
CA PRO A 17 -11.98 -17.99 23.41
C PRO A 17 -11.78 -17.67 21.91
N LYS A 18 -12.41 -16.62 21.39
CA LYS A 18 -12.42 -16.31 19.94
C LYS A 18 -11.59 -15.10 19.51
N GLU A 19 -11.08 -14.31 20.45
CA GLU A 19 -10.29 -13.11 20.11
C GLU A 19 -9.08 -12.99 21.06
N LYS A 20 -7.93 -13.47 20.63
CA LYS A 20 -6.67 -13.08 21.26
C LYS A 20 -6.14 -11.85 20.55
N LYS A 21 -6.28 -10.69 21.18
CA LYS A 21 -5.57 -9.47 20.76
C LYS A 21 -4.14 -9.55 21.24
N TYR A 22 -3.19 -9.42 20.34
CA TYR A 22 -1.78 -9.28 20.68
C TYR A 22 -1.37 -7.84 20.46
N THR A 23 -0.85 -7.23 21.51
CA THR A 23 -0.31 -5.89 21.47
C THR A 23 1.20 -6.01 21.30
N ILE A 24 1.72 -5.55 20.17
CA ILE A 24 3.17 -5.51 19.95
C ILE A 24 3.70 -4.22 20.56
N LEU A 25 4.31 -4.31 21.72
CA LEU A 25 5.18 -3.24 22.21
C LEU A 25 6.52 -3.38 21.49
N ILE A 26 6.84 -2.46 20.61
CA ILE A 26 8.20 -2.34 20.09
C ILE A 26 9.00 -1.62 21.16
N SER A 27 9.47 -2.37 22.16
CA SER A 27 10.39 -1.82 23.14
C SER A 27 11.81 -1.74 22.57
N THR A 28 12.35 -0.56 22.51
CA THR A 28 13.76 -0.33 22.28
C THR A 28 14.54 -0.57 23.58
N ILE A 29 15.02 -1.76 23.81
CA ILE A 29 16.19 -1.96 24.68
C ILE A 29 17.16 -2.84 23.90
N GLY A 30 18.34 -2.28 23.69
CA GLY A 30 19.42 -2.94 23.00
C GLY A 30 19.82 -4.24 23.67
N SER A 31 19.78 -5.29 22.90
CA SER A 31 20.64 -6.45 23.08
C SER A 31 20.92 -7.03 21.72
N LEU A 32 22.16 -6.83 21.35
CA LEU A 32 22.82 -7.48 20.24
C LEU A 32 22.74 -8.98 20.43
N ILE A 33 21.91 -9.66 19.66
CA ILE A 33 22.10 -11.08 19.38
C ILE A 33 22.08 -11.22 17.87
N LEU A 34 23.26 -11.45 17.34
CA LEU A 34 23.47 -11.97 16.01
C LEU A 34 22.70 -13.29 15.88
N LEU A 35 21.66 -13.30 15.08
CA LEU A 35 21.20 -14.53 14.44
C LEU A 35 20.64 -14.19 13.08
N GLY A 36 21.32 -14.70 12.08
CA GLY A 36 20.83 -14.95 10.74
C GLY A 36 20.39 -13.69 10.01
N SER A 37 21.28 -13.17 9.22
CA SER A 37 21.01 -12.25 8.13
C SER A 37 19.80 -12.68 7.32
N ILE A 38 18.59 -12.28 7.75
CA ILE A 38 17.59 -11.95 6.76
C ILE A 38 18.02 -10.60 6.22
N LEU A 39 18.97 -10.64 5.29
CA LEU A 39 19.16 -9.55 4.36
C LEU A 39 17.77 -9.33 3.76
N PHE A 40 17.14 -8.21 4.11
CA PHE A 40 16.13 -7.64 3.25
C PHE A 40 16.83 -7.46 1.89
N PRO A 41 16.42 -8.13 0.83
CA PRO A 41 16.80 -7.71 -0.49
C PRO A 41 15.95 -6.47 -0.80
N VAL A 42 16.29 -5.37 -0.15
CA VAL A 42 15.82 -4.05 -0.53
C VAL A 42 16.61 -3.67 -1.76
N LEU A 43 16.53 -4.34 -2.81
CA LEU A 43 17.05 -3.86 -4.10
C LEU A 43 16.59 -4.81 -5.19
N GLY A 44 15.28 -4.83 -5.42
CA GLY A 44 14.83 -5.04 -6.78
C GLY A 44 15.37 -3.86 -7.58
N HIS A 45 16.23 -4.12 -8.52
CA HIS A 45 16.55 -3.16 -9.55
C HIS A 45 15.26 -2.66 -10.18
N PHE A 46 14.76 -1.51 -9.69
CA PHE A 46 13.87 -0.71 -10.50
C PHE A 46 14.72 -0.21 -11.67
N SER A 47 14.46 -0.75 -12.85
CA SER A 47 15.10 -0.24 -14.03
C SER A 47 14.83 1.25 -14.14
N ASP A 48 15.90 2.03 -14.24
CA ASP A 48 15.97 3.49 -14.24
C ASP A 48 15.24 4.17 -15.41
N GLN A 49 14.17 3.60 -15.93
CA GLN A 49 13.54 4.15 -17.13
C GLN A 49 12.36 5.08 -16.87
N ILE A 50 11.92 5.25 -15.62
CA ILE A 50 10.87 6.22 -15.31
C ILE A 50 11.13 6.79 -13.91
N SER A 51 12.07 7.69 -13.79
CA SER A 51 12.16 8.58 -12.64
C SER A 51 11.31 9.81 -12.88
N PRO A 52 10.14 9.93 -12.25
CA PRO A 52 9.74 11.28 -11.84
C PRO A 52 10.79 11.72 -10.83
N SER A 53 11.27 12.95 -10.93
CA SER A 53 12.13 13.56 -9.93
C SER A 53 11.57 13.20 -8.55
N LYS A 54 12.31 12.37 -7.80
CA LYS A 54 11.95 11.96 -6.44
C LYS A 54 11.57 13.23 -5.69
N PRO A 55 10.36 13.35 -5.15
CA PRO A 55 10.10 14.45 -4.26
C PRO A 55 11.14 14.35 -3.15
N THR A 56 11.98 15.34 -3.02
CA THR A 56 12.99 15.44 -1.99
C THR A 56 12.26 15.61 -0.67
N ILE A 57 11.94 14.51 -0.04
CA ILE A 57 11.57 14.48 1.38
C ILE A 57 12.93 14.55 2.09
N PRO A 58 13.28 15.66 2.73
CA PRO A 58 14.67 15.98 3.02
C PRO A 58 15.36 15.09 4.03
N SER A 59 14.70 14.12 4.66
CA SER A 59 15.29 13.38 5.76
C SER A 59 14.77 11.95 5.98
N PHE A 60 13.81 11.47 5.21
CA PHE A 60 13.28 10.12 5.37
C PHE A 60 13.78 9.18 4.25
N SER A 61 14.37 8.04 4.64
CA SER A 61 14.78 6.98 3.73
C SER A 61 14.07 5.68 4.10
N TRP A 62 13.37 5.08 3.14
CA TRP A 62 12.71 3.81 3.31
C TRP A 62 13.67 2.64 3.54
N ASP A 63 14.90 2.75 3.04
CA ASP A 63 15.84 1.63 2.92
C ASP A 63 16.38 1.10 4.26
N ASN A 64 16.36 1.93 5.31
CA ASN A 64 16.92 1.60 6.62
C ASN A 64 15.91 1.68 7.76
N GLN A 65 14.63 1.80 7.46
CA GLN A 65 13.61 1.95 8.47
C GLN A 65 13.22 0.60 9.08
N LYS A 66 13.11 0.55 10.41
CA LYS A 66 12.49 -0.57 11.12
C LYS A 66 10.95 -0.39 11.11
N PRO A 67 10.17 -1.46 11.28
CA PRO A 67 8.72 -1.33 11.46
C PRO A 67 8.38 -0.33 12.56
N GLY A 68 7.42 0.55 12.30
CA GLY A 68 7.00 1.59 13.24
C GLY A 68 6.51 2.86 12.56
N VAL A 69 6.36 3.89 13.34
CA VAL A 69 5.90 5.23 12.93
C VAL A 69 7.01 6.23 13.14
N TYR A 70 7.15 7.17 12.24
CA TYR A 70 8.28 8.09 12.18
C TYR A 70 7.84 9.52 11.98
N ASP A 71 8.60 10.46 12.58
CA ASP A 71 8.47 11.90 12.40
C ASP A 71 9.61 12.39 11.49
N GLU A 72 9.31 13.26 10.54
CA GLU A 72 10.29 13.89 9.64
C GLU A 72 11.44 14.59 10.37
N LYS A 73 11.17 15.16 11.53
CA LYS A 73 12.14 15.94 12.31
C LYS A 73 13.02 15.07 13.22
N LYS A 74 12.60 13.87 13.50
CA LYS A 74 13.30 12.89 14.31
C LYS A 74 13.48 11.65 13.47
N LEU A 75 14.66 11.49 12.89
CA LEU A 75 15.03 10.40 11.97
C LEU A 75 14.62 8.99 12.45
N PHE A 76 14.30 8.85 13.70
CA PHE A 76 13.82 7.61 14.30
C PHE A 76 13.01 7.90 15.56
N ARG A 77 11.74 7.66 15.52
CA ARG A 77 10.89 7.51 16.69
C ARG A 77 10.17 6.16 16.58
N THR A 78 10.53 5.20 17.40
CA THR A 78 9.57 4.17 17.75
C THR A 78 8.50 4.87 18.55
N SER A 79 7.38 5.16 17.93
CA SER A 79 6.22 5.50 18.70
C SER A 79 5.86 4.29 19.57
N ASN A 80 5.27 4.50 20.73
CA ASN A 80 4.62 3.45 21.51
C ASN A 80 3.38 2.90 20.76
N ASN A 81 3.34 3.09 19.47
CA ASN A 81 2.20 2.75 18.64
C ASN A 81 2.17 1.26 18.43
N VAL A 82 1.08 0.74 18.81
CA VAL A 82 0.80 -0.66 18.87
C VAL A 82 0.01 -1.01 17.63
N PHE A 83 0.59 -1.88 16.82
CA PHE A 83 -0.19 -2.59 15.81
C PHE A 83 -1.05 -3.63 16.52
N SER A 84 -2.36 -3.49 16.46
CA SER A 84 -3.28 -4.53 16.88
C SER A 84 -3.32 -5.58 15.78
N ILE A 85 -3.10 -6.83 16.14
CA ILE A 85 -3.07 -7.95 15.18
C ILE A 85 -4.09 -8.99 15.54
N GLN A 86 -4.63 -9.65 14.52
CA GLN A 86 -5.55 -10.75 14.66
C GLN A 86 -5.00 -11.99 13.94
N LYS A 87 -5.09 -13.15 14.57
CA LYS A 87 -4.76 -14.43 13.93
C LYS A 87 -5.86 -14.77 12.92
N SER A 88 -5.44 -15.12 11.70
CA SER A 88 -6.31 -15.57 10.62
C SER A 88 -5.68 -16.82 9.99
N ASN A 89 -6.21 -17.99 10.30
CA ASN A 89 -5.64 -19.28 9.94
C ASN A 89 -4.19 -19.44 10.48
N ASP A 90 -3.21 -19.57 9.58
CA ASP A 90 -1.79 -19.72 9.93
C ASP A 90 -1.02 -18.41 9.93
N ASP A 91 -1.66 -17.29 9.53
CA ASP A 91 -1.08 -15.97 9.42
C ASP A 91 -1.72 -14.97 10.38
N TYR A 92 -1.17 -13.77 10.43
CA TYR A 92 -1.70 -12.63 11.16
C TYR A 92 -2.04 -11.48 10.20
N LEU A 93 -3.04 -10.71 10.56
CA LEU A 93 -3.40 -9.48 9.87
C LEU A 93 -3.38 -8.28 10.83
N ILE A 94 -3.11 -7.11 10.30
CA ILE A 94 -3.23 -5.85 11.03
C ILE A 94 -4.72 -5.50 11.12
N LYS A 95 -5.20 -5.36 12.35
CA LYS A 95 -6.57 -4.96 12.67
C LYS A 95 -6.69 -3.48 12.95
N ASP A 96 -5.74 -2.96 13.70
CA ASP A 96 -5.72 -1.58 14.18
C ASP A 96 -4.32 -1.01 14.20
N ILE A 97 -4.21 0.30 13.99
CA ILE A 97 -2.98 1.05 14.16
C ILE A 97 -3.28 2.32 14.93
N SER A 98 -2.51 2.56 16.00
CA SER A 98 -2.53 3.82 16.71
C SER A 98 -1.41 4.71 16.18
N LEU A 99 -1.75 5.94 15.76
CA LEU A 99 -0.80 6.97 15.32
C LEU A 99 -0.82 8.15 16.29
N GLU A 100 0.34 8.76 16.52
CA GLU A 100 0.43 10.03 17.23
C GLU A 100 0.27 11.22 16.26
N GLU A 101 -0.04 12.40 16.78
CA GLU A 101 -0.37 13.60 16.00
C GLU A 101 0.72 14.02 14.98
N ASN A 102 1.98 13.73 15.28
CA ASN A 102 3.12 14.14 14.45
C ASN A 102 3.74 12.99 13.65
N ASP A 103 3.11 11.84 13.61
CA ASP A 103 3.61 10.72 12.83
C ASP A 103 3.38 10.98 11.34
N THR A 104 4.46 10.98 10.56
CA THR A 104 4.41 11.32 9.13
C THR A 104 4.67 10.16 8.20
N TYR A 105 5.32 9.11 8.68
CA TYR A 105 5.62 7.90 7.91
C TYR A 105 5.30 6.64 8.70
N LEU A 106 4.75 5.66 8.01
CA LEU A 106 4.37 4.36 8.58
C LEU A 106 5.06 3.23 7.83
N VAL A 107 5.87 2.47 8.56
CA VAL A 107 6.50 1.24 8.06
C VAL A 107 5.83 0.04 8.72
N PHE A 108 5.16 -0.77 7.92
CA PHE A 108 4.45 -1.95 8.40
C PHE A 108 5.41 -3.06 8.83
N PRO A 109 5.08 -3.85 9.87
CA PRO A 109 5.84 -5.03 10.25
C PRO A 109 5.62 -6.17 9.26
N SER A 110 6.65 -6.96 8.99
CA SER A 110 6.56 -8.18 8.18
C SER A 110 6.22 -9.42 9.01
N SER A 111 6.48 -9.37 10.30
CA SER A 111 6.27 -10.49 11.21
C SER A 111 6.01 -10.03 12.63
N VAL A 112 5.43 -10.92 13.40
CA VAL A 112 5.20 -10.78 14.83
C VAL A 112 5.79 -11.98 15.55
N LYS A 113 6.20 -11.75 16.80
CA LYS A 113 6.69 -12.81 17.69
C LYS A 113 5.66 -13.06 18.78
N ASP A 114 5.26 -14.32 18.98
CA ASP A 114 4.37 -14.68 20.09
C ASP A 114 5.09 -14.73 21.44
N GLU A 115 4.35 -14.98 22.50
CA GLU A 115 4.86 -15.12 23.88
C GLU A 115 5.81 -16.32 24.04
N ASN A 116 5.77 -17.31 23.16
CA ASN A 116 6.66 -18.47 23.14
C ASN A 116 7.91 -18.25 22.30
N GLY A 117 8.01 -17.10 21.65
CA GLY A 117 9.15 -16.75 20.81
C GLY A 117 9.06 -17.19 19.36
N ASN A 118 7.93 -17.75 18.90
CA ASN A 118 7.73 -18.13 17.51
C ASN A 118 7.41 -16.90 16.66
N TYR A 119 7.93 -16.88 15.42
CA TYR A 119 7.64 -15.83 14.46
C TYR A 119 6.51 -16.23 13.53
N PHE A 120 5.60 -15.30 13.29
CA PHE A 120 4.49 -15.43 12.36
C PHE A 120 4.49 -14.28 11.38
N SER A 121 4.19 -14.56 10.13
CA SER A 121 4.10 -13.55 9.09
C SER A 121 2.86 -12.68 9.27
N ILE A 122 2.98 -11.41 8.92
CA ILE A 122 1.83 -10.50 8.77
C ILE A 122 1.63 -10.29 7.28
N THR A 123 0.49 -10.73 6.76
CA THR A 123 0.26 -10.81 5.32
C THR A 123 -0.86 -9.93 4.81
N ALA A 124 -1.63 -9.31 5.70
CA ALA A 124 -2.76 -8.48 5.30
C ALA A 124 -3.08 -7.35 6.29
N THR A 125 -3.83 -6.37 5.80
CA THR A 125 -4.59 -5.42 6.64
C THR A 125 -6.07 -5.81 6.59
N GLU A 126 -6.78 -5.66 7.70
CA GLU A 126 -8.22 -5.85 7.75
C GLU A 126 -8.95 -4.70 7.02
N LYS A 127 -10.21 -4.91 6.69
CA LYS A 127 -11.09 -3.86 6.17
C LYS A 127 -11.13 -2.68 7.16
N GLU A 128 -10.97 -1.47 6.64
CA GLU A 128 -11.06 -0.22 7.41
C GLU A 128 -10.07 -0.10 8.59
N SER A 129 -9.07 -0.99 8.66
CA SER A 129 -8.19 -1.17 9.82
C SER A 129 -7.45 0.09 10.28
N VAL A 130 -7.19 1.02 9.38
CA VAL A 130 -6.48 2.27 9.70
C VAL A 130 -7.45 3.44 9.86
N HIS A 131 -8.55 3.43 9.10
CA HIS A 131 -9.45 4.57 9.01
C HIS A 131 -10.36 4.74 10.24
N GLU A 132 -10.92 3.67 10.78
CA GLU A 132 -11.88 3.76 11.89
C GLU A 132 -11.24 4.14 13.23
N ASN A 133 -9.95 3.88 13.40
CA ASN A 133 -9.22 4.03 14.66
C ASN A 133 -8.26 5.22 14.66
N LEU A 134 -8.11 5.92 13.56
CA LEU A 134 -7.30 7.12 13.50
C LEU A 134 -8.08 8.33 14.02
N VAL A 135 -7.56 8.96 15.06
CA VAL A 135 -8.01 10.31 15.44
C VAL A 135 -7.81 11.24 14.25
N SER A 136 -8.73 12.12 13.98
CA SER A 136 -8.71 13.00 12.80
C SER A 136 -7.41 13.79 12.61
N SER A 137 -6.70 14.11 13.69
CA SER A 137 -5.38 14.75 13.65
C SER A 137 -4.30 13.84 13.06
N SER A 138 -4.31 12.55 13.38
CA SER A 138 -3.31 11.57 12.92
C SER A 138 -3.48 11.23 11.44
N VAL A 139 -4.72 11.13 10.97
CA VAL A 139 -5.03 10.99 9.52
C VAL A 139 -4.46 12.16 8.73
N ASN A 140 -4.47 13.35 9.33
CA ASN A 140 -3.97 14.57 8.71
C ASN A 140 -2.44 14.75 8.76
N SER A 141 -1.69 13.87 9.41
CA SER A 141 -0.23 13.98 9.50
C SER A 141 0.51 13.00 8.58
N LEU A 142 -0.06 11.82 8.30
CA LEU A 142 0.62 10.74 7.58
C LEU A 142 0.84 11.09 6.10
N LYS A 143 2.12 11.09 5.68
CA LYS A 143 2.57 11.42 4.32
C LYS A 143 3.03 10.21 3.53
N GLY A 144 3.53 9.17 4.19
CA GLY A 144 4.06 8.01 3.50
C GLY A 144 3.79 6.70 4.21
N ILE A 145 3.58 5.64 3.41
CA ILE A 145 3.36 4.28 3.88
C ILE A 145 4.27 3.31 3.12
N TYR A 146 4.92 2.41 3.86
CA TYR A 146 5.68 1.31 3.31
C TYR A 146 5.13 -0.04 3.79
N PHE A 147 4.78 -0.89 2.83
CA PHE A 147 4.40 -2.29 3.07
C PHE A 147 5.56 -3.21 2.68
N PRO A 148 6.06 -4.06 3.59
CA PRO A 148 7.06 -5.05 3.24
C PRO A 148 6.50 -6.13 2.29
N SER A 149 7.39 -6.94 1.77
CA SER A 149 7.13 -7.86 0.66
C SER A 149 6.07 -8.95 0.92
N LEU A 150 5.75 -9.24 2.18
CA LEU A 150 4.84 -10.34 2.53
C LEU A 150 3.35 -9.96 2.51
N TYR A 151 3.02 -8.67 2.32
CA TYR A 151 1.61 -8.25 2.30
C TYR A 151 0.92 -8.70 1.02
N THR A 152 0.05 -9.70 1.16
CA THR A 152 -0.75 -10.25 0.06
C THR A 152 -2.09 -9.55 -0.12
N THR A 153 -2.60 -8.91 0.93
CA THR A 153 -3.91 -8.23 0.88
C THR A 153 -3.85 -6.89 1.60
N ILE A 154 -4.28 -5.84 0.92
CA ILE A 154 -4.63 -4.56 1.54
C ILE A 154 -6.14 -4.51 1.61
N GLY A 155 -6.67 -4.46 2.83
CA GLY A 155 -8.10 -4.55 3.14
C GLY A 155 -8.91 -3.40 2.51
N ALA A 156 -10.20 -3.63 2.36
CA ALA A 156 -11.11 -2.62 1.79
C ALA A 156 -11.14 -1.37 2.67
N SER A 157 -11.10 -0.20 2.04
CA SER A 157 -11.13 1.13 2.68
C SER A 157 -10.05 1.38 3.74
N SER A 158 -9.03 0.51 3.87
CA SER A 158 -8.03 0.59 4.96
C SER A 158 -7.30 1.93 5.03
N PHE A 159 -7.07 2.59 3.90
CA PHE A 159 -6.36 3.87 3.80
C PHE A 159 -7.16 4.92 3.04
N ALA A 160 -8.47 4.78 3.03
CA ALA A 160 -9.34 5.77 2.39
C ALA A 160 -9.33 7.11 3.16
N ASN A 161 -9.59 8.22 2.44
CA ASN A 161 -9.72 9.55 3.02
C ASN A 161 -8.50 10.04 3.82
N MET A 162 -7.29 9.72 3.37
CA MET A 162 -6.04 10.20 3.96
C MET A 162 -5.52 11.42 3.19
N PRO A 163 -5.88 12.66 3.59
CA PRO A 163 -5.74 13.84 2.75
C PRO A 163 -4.30 14.30 2.55
N LYS A 164 -3.36 13.88 3.41
CA LYS A 164 -1.94 14.25 3.30
C LYS A 164 -1.03 13.11 2.87
N LEU A 165 -1.58 11.92 2.63
CA LEU A 165 -0.78 10.80 2.16
C LEU A 165 -0.30 11.07 0.73
N GLU A 166 1.02 11.19 0.57
CA GLU A 166 1.68 11.55 -0.69
C GLU A 166 2.33 10.37 -1.39
N GLU A 167 2.73 9.36 -0.62
CA GLU A 167 3.53 8.24 -1.12
C GLU A 167 3.08 6.91 -0.51
N VAL A 168 2.98 5.88 -1.36
CA VAL A 168 2.78 4.48 -0.93
C VAL A 168 3.76 3.59 -1.65
N ARG A 169 4.48 2.73 -0.91
CA ARG A 169 5.42 1.76 -1.48
C ARG A 169 5.11 0.34 -1.02
N PHE A 170 5.16 -0.57 -1.97
CA PHE A 170 5.07 -2.00 -1.73
C PHE A 170 6.41 -2.67 -2.02
N GLY A 171 6.90 -3.45 -1.06
CA GLY A 171 8.06 -4.32 -1.26
C GLY A 171 7.74 -5.45 -2.24
N SER A 172 8.78 -5.92 -2.92
CA SER A 172 8.69 -7.08 -3.82
C SER A 172 8.92 -8.37 -3.03
N GLY A 173 7.99 -9.30 -3.09
CA GLY A 173 8.04 -10.57 -2.36
C GLY A 173 7.47 -11.74 -3.15
N GLU A 174 7.16 -12.81 -2.46
CA GLU A 174 6.46 -13.98 -2.98
C GLU A 174 4.97 -13.89 -2.62
N GLY A 175 4.13 -14.57 -3.40
CA GLY A 175 2.67 -14.57 -3.22
C GLY A 175 1.96 -13.47 -4.00
N ASN A 176 0.73 -13.75 -4.37
CA ASN A 176 -0.12 -12.83 -5.11
C ASN A 176 -0.60 -11.69 -4.19
N GLN A 177 -0.50 -10.44 -4.66
CA GLN A 177 -0.99 -9.29 -3.94
C GLN A 177 -2.31 -8.79 -4.51
N ALA A 178 -3.23 -8.42 -3.62
CA ALA A 178 -4.53 -7.84 -3.95
C ALA A 178 -4.75 -6.53 -3.17
N LEU A 179 -5.16 -5.49 -3.86
CA LEU A 179 -5.72 -4.29 -3.26
C LEU A 179 -7.24 -4.42 -3.31
N GLN A 180 -7.90 -4.38 -2.17
CA GLN A 180 -9.34 -4.52 -2.10
C GLN A 180 -10.07 -3.20 -2.43
N ASN A 181 -11.41 -3.28 -2.51
CA ASN A 181 -12.24 -2.14 -2.89
C ASN A 181 -11.97 -0.93 -2.01
N ARG A 182 -11.83 0.24 -2.63
CA ARG A 182 -11.66 1.54 -1.96
C ARG A 182 -10.43 1.64 -1.05
N ALA A 183 -9.47 0.72 -1.14
CA ALA A 183 -8.33 0.67 -0.20
C ALA A 183 -7.60 2.02 -0.05
N PHE A 184 -7.55 2.83 -1.11
CA PHE A 184 -6.95 4.17 -1.15
C PHE A 184 -7.90 5.20 -1.79
N GLU A 185 -9.21 5.07 -1.58
CA GLU A 185 -10.20 6.04 -2.09
C GLU A 185 -9.98 7.42 -1.43
N ASN A 186 -10.16 8.52 -2.21
CA ASN A 186 -10.05 9.90 -1.71
C ASN A 186 -8.70 10.27 -1.07
N VAL A 187 -7.59 9.65 -1.50
CA VAL A 187 -6.25 10.05 -1.09
C VAL A 187 -5.77 11.16 -2.01
N VAL A 188 -6.34 12.35 -1.82
CA VAL A 188 -6.25 13.47 -2.77
C VAL A 188 -4.83 14.00 -3.00
N SER A 189 -3.93 13.81 -2.04
CA SER A 189 -2.53 14.23 -2.11
C SER A 189 -1.58 13.16 -2.64
N LEU A 190 -2.06 11.95 -2.93
CA LEU A 190 -1.21 10.86 -3.41
C LEU A 190 -0.57 11.20 -4.74
N LYS A 191 0.76 11.32 -4.75
CA LYS A 191 1.57 11.69 -5.92
C LYS A 191 2.25 10.49 -6.55
N GLU A 192 2.71 9.58 -5.69
CA GLU A 192 3.53 8.43 -6.08
C GLU A 192 3.05 7.15 -5.42
N ILE A 193 2.96 6.10 -6.22
CA ILE A 193 2.74 4.74 -5.74
C ILE A 193 3.62 3.78 -6.51
N SER A 194 4.38 2.93 -5.81
CA SER A 194 5.12 1.83 -6.41
C SER A 194 4.49 0.50 -6.05
N PHE A 195 4.19 -0.30 -7.06
CA PHE A 195 3.50 -1.57 -6.90
C PHE A 195 4.48 -2.75 -6.83
N SER A 196 4.10 -3.78 -6.09
CA SER A 196 4.77 -5.07 -6.13
C SER A 196 4.61 -5.73 -7.50
N LYS A 197 5.66 -6.43 -7.96
CA LYS A 197 5.58 -7.27 -9.18
C LYS A 197 4.49 -8.34 -9.11
N ASN A 198 4.11 -8.74 -7.90
CA ASN A 198 3.13 -9.79 -7.64
C ASN A 198 1.69 -9.24 -7.49
N LEU A 199 1.46 -7.96 -7.73
CA LEU A 199 0.11 -7.40 -7.76
C LEU A 199 -0.70 -8.08 -8.86
N VAL A 200 -1.79 -8.77 -8.48
CA VAL A 200 -2.67 -9.49 -9.41
C VAL A 200 -4.05 -8.86 -9.56
N SER A 201 -4.49 -8.09 -8.56
CA SER A 201 -5.80 -7.45 -8.61
C SER A 201 -5.83 -6.08 -7.92
N ILE A 202 -6.59 -5.18 -8.50
CA ILE A 202 -6.99 -3.89 -7.93
C ILE A 202 -8.51 -3.87 -7.89
N GLY A 203 -9.09 -3.71 -6.71
CA GLY A 203 -10.54 -3.73 -6.47
C GLY A 203 -11.26 -2.50 -7.03
N ALA A 204 -12.58 -2.50 -6.87
CA ALA A 204 -13.41 -1.37 -7.31
C ALA A 204 -13.08 -0.10 -6.50
N GLU A 205 -13.06 1.03 -7.21
CA GLU A 205 -12.86 2.37 -6.61
C GLU A 205 -11.56 2.51 -5.77
N THR A 206 -10.58 1.59 -5.93
CA THR A 206 -9.38 1.55 -5.07
C THR A 206 -8.63 2.87 -5.03
N PHE A 207 -8.49 3.56 -6.16
CA PHE A 207 -7.81 4.87 -6.28
C PHE A 207 -8.77 5.97 -6.74
N LYS A 208 -10.06 5.81 -6.51
CA LYS A 208 -11.05 6.82 -6.89
C LYS A 208 -10.74 8.15 -6.19
N ASN A 209 -10.85 9.25 -6.96
CA ASN A 209 -10.62 10.63 -6.51
C ASN A 209 -9.18 10.92 -6.00
N ASN A 210 -8.18 10.18 -6.45
CA ASN A 210 -6.78 10.50 -6.15
C ASN A 210 -6.28 11.58 -7.12
N ALA A 211 -6.72 12.81 -6.85
CA ALA A 211 -6.59 13.93 -7.78
C ALA A 211 -5.15 14.36 -8.07
N SER A 212 -4.17 14.04 -7.22
CA SER A 212 -2.76 14.40 -7.38
C SER A 212 -1.92 13.34 -8.09
N LEU A 213 -2.44 12.15 -8.38
CA LEU A 213 -1.71 11.13 -9.14
C LEU A 213 -1.43 11.61 -10.56
N LEU A 214 -0.14 11.66 -10.93
CA LEU A 214 0.30 12.10 -12.26
C LEU A 214 0.50 10.94 -13.22
N LYS A 215 0.90 9.79 -12.72
CA LYS A 215 1.28 8.61 -13.48
C LYS A 215 1.07 7.32 -12.69
N ILE A 216 0.61 6.29 -13.36
CA ILE A 216 0.48 4.93 -12.82
C ILE A 216 1.26 3.98 -13.69
N ASN A 217 2.19 3.23 -13.09
CA ASN A 217 2.98 2.23 -13.81
C ASN A 217 2.71 0.83 -13.26
N LEU A 218 2.06 0.00 -14.07
CA LEU A 218 1.71 -1.38 -13.75
C LEU A 218 2.43 -2.40 -14.65
N LEU A 219 3.38 -1.96 -15.50
CA LEU A 219 4.03 -2.84 -16.48
C LEU A 219 4.74 -4.03 -15.85
N SER A 220 5.39 -3.82 -14.72
CA SER A 220 6.17 -4.86 -14.04
C SER A 220 5.32 -5.74 -13.12
N THR A 221 4.01 -5.54 -13.09
CA THR A 221 3.09 -6.31 -12.24
C THR A 221 2.52 -7.53 -12.95
N SER A 222 1.98 -8.46 -12.18
CA SER A 222 1.22 -9.61 -12.67
C SER A 222 -0.29 -9.33 -12.74
N LEU A 223 -0.69 -8.07 -12.86
CA LEU A 223 -2.06 -7.60 -12.76
C LEU A 223 -2.96 -8.24 -13.83
N LYS A 224 -4.04 -8.88 -13.39
CA LYS A 224 -5.05 -9.53 -14.24
C LYS A 224 -6.38 -8.80 -14.19
N THR A 225 -6.76 -8.28 -13.03
CA THR A 225 -8.09 -7.71 -12.82
C THR A 225 -8.03 -6.29 -12.28
N LEU A 226 -8.86 -5.44 -12.86
CA LEU A 226 -9.19 -4.11 -12.39
C LEU A 226 -10.66 -4.08 -12.02
N GLY A 227 -11.00 -3.45 -10.90
CA GLY A 227 -12.38 -3.24 -10.49
C GLY A 227 -13.01 -2.00 -11.13
N GLU A 228 -14.33 -1.93 -11.08
CA GLU A 228 -15.11 -0.79 -11.56
C GLU A 228 -14.60 0.51 -10.91
N GLY A 229 -14.44 1.57 -11.73
CA GLY A 229 -14.03 2.89 -11.25
C GLY A 229 -12.70 2.94 -10.53
N ALA A 230 -11.81 1.94 -10.69
CA ALA A 230 -10.58 1.82 -9.90
C ALA A 230 -9.71 3.08 -9.91
N PHE A 231 -9.72 3.87 -10.99
CA PHE A 231 -9.02 5.14 -11.14
C PHE A 231 -9.96 6.32 -11.44
N SER A 232 -11.26 6.16 -11.22
CA SER A 232 -12.24 7.22 -11.46
C SER A 232 -11.89 8.48 -10.66
N GLY A 233 -11.96 9.67 -11.29
CA GLY A 233 -11.68 10.94 -10.63
C GLY A 233 -10.19 11.24 -10.39
N CYS A 234 -9.26 10.46 -10.94
CA CYS A 234 -7.83 10.79 -10.94
C CYS A 234 -7.56 11.93 -11.94
N SER A 235 -7.97 13.14 -11.60
CA SER A 235 -8.05 14.28 -12.54
C SER A 235 -6.71 14.78 -13.06
N SER A 236 -5.61 14.57 -12.32
CA SER A 236 -4.24 14.93 -12.75
C SER A 236 -3.50 13.80 -13.46
N LEU A 237 -4.07 12.59 -13.54
CA LEU A 237 -3.43 11.46 -14.18
C LEU A 237 -3.26 11.74 -15.68
N LYS A 238 -2.02 11.77 -16.17
CA LYS A 238 -1.69 12.07 -17.57
C LYS A 238 -1.48 10.82 -18.41
N GLU A 239 -0.84 9.82 -17.81
CA GLU A 239 -0.46 8.57 -18.47
C GLU A 239 -0.65 7.39 -17.53
N ILE A 240 -1.09 6.27 -18.08
CA ILE A 240 -1.13 4.99 -17.37
C ILE A 240 -0.46 3.90 -18.19
N TYR A 241 0.29 3.02 -17.51
CA TYR A 241 1.01 1.91 -18.10
C TYR A 241 0.38 0.60 -17.64
N LEU A 242 -0.20 -0.16 -18.56
CA LEU A 242 -0.97 -1.37 -18.32
C LEU A 242 -0.23 -2.62 -18.81
N PRO A 243 -0.17 -3.70 -18.02
CA PRO A 243 0.46 -4.95 -18.42
C PRO A 243 -0.43 -5.72 -19.41
N SER A 244 0.19 -6.56 -20.22
CA SER A 244 -0.50 -7.45 -21.17
C SER A 244 -1.27 -8.61 -20.51
N SER A 245 -1.11 -8.81 -19.21
CA SER A 245 -1.80 -9.83 -18.41
C SER A 245 -3.26 -9.48 -18.07
N LEU A 246 -3.70 -8.24 -18.34
CA LEU A 246 -5.08 -7.81 -18.09
C LEU A 246 -6.09 -8.64 -18.88
N ILE A 247 -7.19 -9.00 -18.24
CA ILE A 247 -8.27 -9.79 -18.83
C ILE A 247 -9.44 -8.94 -19.33
N SER A 248 -9.62 -7.71 -18.80
CA SER A 248 -10.67 -6.78 -19.25
C SER A 248 -10.43 -5.37 -18.69
N LEU A 249 -11.12 -4.38 -19.28
CA LEU A 249 -11.27 -3.02 -18.73
C LEU A 249 -12.73 -2.85 -18.27
N PRO A 250 -12.97 -2.69 -16.95
CA PRO A 250 -14.31 -2.60 -16.38
C PRO A 250 -14.95 -1.24 -16.61
N SER A 251 -16.23 -1.12 -16.24
CA SER A 251 -17.00 0.12 -16.28
C SER A 251 -16.33 1.24 -15.49
N SER A 252 -16.46 2.46 -15.99
CA SER A 252 -16.02 3.69 -15.31
C SER A 252 -14.54 3.71 -14.89
N LEU A 253 -13.69 2.82 -15.42
CA LEU A 253 -12.31 2.62 -15.00
C LEU A 253 -11.54 3.94 -14.89
N PHE A 254 -11.66 4.82 -15.91
CA PHE A 254 -11.05 6.13 -15.99
C PHE A 254 -12.08 7.26 -16.05
N ALA A 255 -13.26 7.05 -15.47
CA ALA A 255 -14.27 8.09 -15.46
C ALA A 255 -13.73 9.38 -14.81
N SER A 256 -13.96 10.53 -15.48
CA SER A 256 -13.49 11.84 -14.98
C SER A 256 -11.96 12.00 -14.80
N CYS A 257 -11.16 11.18 -15.48
CA CYS A 257 -9.71 11.39 -15.59
C CYS A 257 -9.42 12.45 -16.67
N SER A 258 -9.71 13.71 -16.36
CA SER A 258 -9.71 14.81 -17.34
C SER A 258 -8.35 15.16 -17.93
N SER A 259 -7.25 14.74 -17.32
CA SER A 259 -5.89 14.94 -17.85
C SER A 259 -5.31 13.68 -18.52
N LEU A 260 -6.00 12.54 -18.46
CA LEU A 260 -5.50 11.28 -19.01
C LEU A 260 -5.60 11.30 -20.53
N THR A 261 -4.46 11.42 -21.20
CA THR A 261 -4.38 11.49 -22.67
C THR A 261 -3.80 10.21 -23.28
N LYS A 262 -2.98 9.46 -22.53
CA LYS A 262 -2.25 8.32 -23.07
C LYS A 262 -2.39 7.07 -22.22
N ILE A 263 -2.61 5.94 -22.89
CA ILE A 263 -2.50 4.60 -22.31
C ILE A 263 -1.36 3.87 -23.01
N HIS A 264 -0.40 3.39 -22.23
CA HIS A 264 0.64 2.48 -22.67
C HIS A 264 0.23 1.05 -22.32
N TYR A 265 0.11 0.19 -23.31
CA TYR A 265 -0.25 -1.22 -23.13
C TYR A 265 0.91 -2.12 -23.55
N ALA A 266 1.36 -3.00 -22.67
CA ALA A 266 2.50 -3.88 -22.92
C ALA A 266 2.28 -4.92 -24.03
N GLY A 267 1.01 -5.21 -24.37
CA GLY A 267 0.65 -6.14 -25.43
C GLY A 267 0.68 -5.49 -26.83
N LYS A 268 0.44 -6.32 -27.85
CA LYS A 268 0.31 -5.87 -29.23
C LYS A 268 -1.03 -5.20 -29.50
N LEU A 269 -1.15 -4.48 -30.61
CA LEU A 269 -2.40 -3.87 -31.09
C LEU A 269 -3.55 -4.89 -31.20
N THR A 270 -3.24 -6.09 -31.70
CA THR A 270 -4.24 -7.16 -31.80
C THR A 270 -4.76 -7.63 -30.44
N ALA A 271 -3.87 -7.70 -29.43
CA ALA A 271 -4.27 -8.04 -28.07
C ALA A 271 -5.12 -6.92 -27.45
N TRP A 272 -4.75 -5.66 -27.66
CA TRP A 272 -5.56 -4.52 -27.24
C TRP A 272 -6.96 -4.51 -27.88
N ALA A 273 -7.03 -4.76 -29.19
CA ALA A 273 -8.31 -4.81 -29.91
C ALA A 273 -9.24 -5.89 -29.35
N ASN A 274 -8.68 -7.06 -29.00
CA ASN A 274 -9.44 -8.19 -28.46
C ASN A 274 -9.66 -8.12 -26.93
N LEU A 275 -9.02 -7.20 -26.21
CA LEU A 275 -9.23 -7.03 -24.79
C LEU A 275 -10.67 -6.56 -24.54
N PRO A 276 -11.49 -7.32 -23.79
CA PRO A 276 -12.84 -6.91 -23.45
C PRO A 276 -12.85 -5.55 -22.72
N LYS A 277 -13.71 -4.64 -23.16
CA LYS A 277 -13.86 -3.30 -22.59
C LYS A 277 -15.32 -3.00 -22.36
N ASP A 278 -15.68 -2.59 -21.16
CA ASP A 278 -17.01 -2.02 -20.90
C ASP A 278 -17.20 -0.74 -21.73
N SER A 279 -18.40 -0.46 -22.18
CA SER A 279 -18.70 0.72 -23.01
C SER A 279 -18.43 2.06 -22.32
N SER A 280 -18.38 2.07 -21.00
CA SER A 280 -18.16 3.28 -20.17
C SER A 280 -16.76 3.36 -19.57
N TRP A 281 -15.84 2.46 -19.93
CA TRP A 281 -14.52 2.33 -19.27
C TRP A 281 -13.70 3.65 -19.26
N MET A 282 -13.86 4.51 -20.25
CA MET A 282 -13.14 5.80 -20.36
C MET A 282 -14.07 7.03 -20.34
N LYS A 283 -15.32 6.91 -19.90
CA LYS A 283 -16.30 7.99 -19.91
C LYS A 283 -15.82 9.24 -19.16
N GLY A 284 -15.75 10.36 -19.88
CA GLY A 284 -15.30 11.64 -19.31
C GLY A 284 -13.77 11.72 -19.04
N SER A 285 -13.00 10.83 -19.67
CA SER A 285 -11.54 10.98 -19.79
C SER A 285 -11.18 11.75 -21.08
N SER A 286 -9.91 12.18 -21.18
CA SER A 286 -9.37 12.87 -22.37
C SER A 286 -8.43 11.97 -23.18
N ILE A 287 -8.65 10.66 -23.17
CA ILE A 287 -7.77 9.69 -23.83
C ILE A 287 -7.83 9.89 -25.35
N THR A 288 -6.68 10.22 -25.95
CA THR A 288 -6.52 10.40 -27.39
C THR A 288 -5.59 9.39 -28.03
N GLU A 289 -4.77 8.70 -27.22
CA GLU A 289 -3.75 7.79 -27.74
C GLU A 289 -3.62 6.51 -26.92
N ILE A 290 -3.58 5.38 -27.63
CA ILE A 290 -3.21 4.07 -27.06
C ILE A 290 -1.90 3.63 -27.71
N ILE A 291 -0.87 3.39 -26.93
CA ILE A 291 0.46 2.96 -27.36
C ILE A 291 0.64 1.50 -26.98
N CYS A 292 0.80 0.63 -27.97
CA CYS A 292 1.05 -0.79 -27.81
C CYS A 292 2.50 -1.13 -28.16
N SER A 293 2.93 -2.37 -27.92
CA SER A 293 4.32 -2.80 -28.19
C SER A 293 4.72 -2.80 -29.67
N ASP A 294 3.77 -2.82 -30.58
CA ASP A 294 3.97 -2.88 -32.04
C ASP A 294 3.29 -1.72 -32.80
N GLY A 295 2.85 -0.67 -32.14
CA GLY A 295 2.25 0.52 -32.74
C GLY A 295 1.30 1.28 -31.84
N GLY A 296 0.64 2.29 -32.40
CA GLY A 296 -0.30 3.14 -31.67
C GLY A 296 -1.66 3.30 -32.38
N ILE A 297 -2.67 3.64 -31.61
CA ILE A 297 -4.01 3.98 -32.10
C ILE A 297 -4.31 5.41 -31.64
N GLN A 298 -4.72 6.26 -32.57
CA GLN A 298 -5.30 7.55 -32.24
C GLN A 298 -6.80 7.37 -32.08
N ILE A 299 -7.33 7.83 -30.94
CA ILE A 299 -8.77 7.86 -30.66
C ILE A 299 -9.26 9.22 -31.14
N GLN A 300 -10.11 9.22 -32.17
CA GLN A 300 -10.81 10.43 -32.63
C GLN A 300 -12.02 10.65 -31.71
N GLU A 301 -12.25 11.89 -31.33
CA GLU A 301 -13.46 12.31 -30.61
C GLU A 301 -14.73 12.10 -31.45
#